data_e325e5d36fa5fd1d69205f4e376fe06a
#
_entry.id   e325e5d36fa5fd1d69205f4e376fe06a
#
_cell.length_a   1.000
_cell.length_b   1.000
_cell.length_c   1.000
_cell.angle_alpha   90.00
_cell.angle_beta   90.00
_cell.angle_gamma   90.00
#
_symmetry.space_group_name_H-M   'P 1'
#
loop_
_entity.id
_entity.type
_entity.pdbx_description
1 polymer ?
#
loop_
_entity_poly.entity_id
_entity_poly.type
_entity_poly.pdbx_seq_one_letter_code
_entity_poly.pdbx_strand_id
1 'polypeptide(L)' 'MKPSMRDRIKGELHEIKGKAKEKVGQITNNPNLEAEGQSEKIVGKIQKKIGQIKKVLEK' A
#
# COMPACT_ATOMS: atom_id res chain seq x y z
N MET A 1 -17.10 -7.49 -7.66
CA MET A 1 -16.17 -6.34 -7.75
C MET A 1 -15.18 -6.59 -8.86
N LYS A 2 -14.88 -5.55 -9.64
CA LYS A 2 -13.91 -5.69 -10.73
C LYS A 2 -12.49 -5.87 -10.18
N PRO A 3 -11.63 -6.64 -10.85
CA PRO A 3 -10.27 -6.86 -10.37
C PRO A 3 -9.47 -5.57 -10.17
N SER A 4 -9.63 -4.59 -11.05
CA SER A 4 -8.91 -3.31 -10.92
C SER A 4 -9.33 -2.57 -9.64
N MET A 5 -10.60 -2.56 -9.33
CA MET A 5 -11.10 -1.90 -8.13
C MET A 5 -10.59 -2.62 -6.87
N ARG A 6 -10.59 -3.95 -6.89
CA ARG A 6 -10.08 -4.74 -5.78
C ARG A 6 -8.61 -4.44 -5.52
N ASP A 7 -7.80 -4.40 -6.58
CA ASP A 7 -6.37 -4.12 -6.46
C ASP A 7 -6.12 -2.71 -5.93
N ARG A 8 -6.92 -1.74 -6.36
CA ARG A 8 -6.79 -0.37 -5.89
C ARG A 8 -7.10 -0.26 -4.40
N ILE A 9 -8.18 -0.92 -3.96
CA ILE A 9 -8.58 -0.91 -2.55
C ILE A 9 -7.51 -1.58 -1.70
N LYS A 10 -7.00 -2.74 -2.13
CA LYS A 10 -5.94 -3.43 -1.41
C LYS A 10 -4.68 -2.59 -1.35
N GLY A 11 -4.32 -1.93 -2.45
CA GLY A 11 -3.16 -1.06 -2.49
C GLY A 11 -3.28 0.10 -1.53
N GLU A 12 -4.45 0.74 -1.49
CA GLU A 12 -4.69 1.84 -0.57
C GLU A 12 -4.62 1.39 0.88
N LEU A 13 -5.19 0.22 1.20
CA LEU A 13 -5.13 -0.31 2.55
C LEU A 13 -3.70 -0.62 2.97
N HIS A 14 -2.91 -1.22 2.09
CA HIS A 14 -1.50 -1.49 2.38
C HIS A 14 -0.71 -0.20 2.55
N GLU A 15 -1.00 0.79 1.75
CA GLU A 15 -0.33 2.08 1.85
C GLU A 15 -0.64 2.75 3.19
N ILE A 16 -1.91 2.74 3.61
CA ILE A 16 -2.31 3.32 4.89
C ILE A 16 -1.68 2.56 6.06
N LYS A 17 -1.69 1.23 6.00
CA LYS A 17 -1.06 0.41 7.04
C LYS A 17 0.43 0.70 7.12
N GLY A 18 1.08 0.81 5.95
CA GLY A 18 2.50 1.13 5.90
C GLY A 18 2.82 2.47 6.53
N LYS A 19 2.02 3.49 6.22
CA LYS A 19 2.19 4.81 6.82
C LYS A 19 2.03 4.77 8.33
N ALA A 20 1.03 4.03 8.82
CA ALA A 20 0.80 3.90 10.25
C ALA A 20 1.98 3.21 10.93
N LYS A 21 2.47 2.12 10.36
CA LYS A 21 3.61 1.40 10.92
C LYS A 21 4.87 2.26 10.92
N GLU A 22 5.08 3.01 9.84
CA GLU A 22 6.22 3.90 9.75
C GLU A 22 6.19 4.94 10.85
N LYS A 23 5.03 5.55 11.07
CA LYS A 23 4.87 6.57 12.11
C LYS A 23 5.07 5.99 13.51
N VAL A 24 4.47 4.85 13.78
CA VAL A 24 4.65 4.18 15.07
C VAL A 24 6.11 3.81 15.28
N GLY A 25 6.78 3.31 14.24
CA GLY A 25 8.19 2.99 14.31
C GLY A 25 9.06 4.20 14.64
N GLN A 26 8.74 5.36 14.04
CA GLN A 26 9.46 6.59 14.33
C GLN A 26 9.24 7.06 15.76
N ILE A 27 7.99 7.03 16.22
CA ILE A 27 7.65 7.51 17.56
C ILE A 27 8.26 6.61 18.64
N THR A 28 8.31 5.30 18.41
CA THR A 28 8.81 4.34 19.38
C THR A 28 10.30 4.01 19.21
N ASN A 29 10.98 4.68 18.27
CA ASN A 29 12.37 4.38 17.94
C ASN A 29 12.58 2.93 17.56
N ASN A 30 11.68 2.39 16.74
CA ASN A 30 11.75 1.02 16.27
C ASN A 30 12.07 1.02 14.77
N PRO A 31 13.36 0.95 14.38
CA PRO A 31 13.73 1.00 12.96
C PRO A 31 13.22 -0.18 12.14
N ASN A 32 13.01 -1.33 12.76
CA ASN A 32 12.47 -2.48 12.04
C ASN A 32 11.02 -2.24 11.65
N LEU A 33 10.23 -1.68 12.56
CA LEU A 33 8.83 -1.38 12.29
C LEU A 33 8.71 -0.27 11.26
N GLU A 34 9.57 0.74 11.34
CA GLU A 34 9.60 1.82 10.36
C GLU A 34 9.90 1.28 8.97
N ALA A 35 10.89 0.39 8.86
CA ALA A 35 11.26 -0.21 7.57
C ALA A 35 10.13 -1.08 7.03
N GLU A 36 9.44 -1.84 7.89
CA GLU A 36 8.27 -2.62 7.49
C GLU A 36 7.17 -1.72 6.93
N GLY A 37 6.93 -0.60 7.61
CA GLY A 37 5.93 0.36 7.16
C GLY A 37 6.26 0.93 5.80
N GLN A 38 7.52 1.28 5.57
CA GLN A 38 7.96 1.79 4.27
C GLN A 38 7.78 0.75 3.18
N SER A 39 8.13 -0.52 3.46
CA SER A 39 7.96 -1.61 2.50
C SER A 39 6.49 -1.82 2.15
N GLU A 40 5.61 -1.85 3.14
CA GLU A 40 4.17 -2.00 2.91
C GLU A 40 3.61 -0.84 2.09
N LYS A 41 4.06 0.38 2.39
CA LYS A 41 3.62 1.56 1.66
C LYS A 41 4.00 1.45 0.18
N ILE A 42 5.21 1.00 -0.11
CA ILE A 42 5.68 0.82 -1.48
C ILE A 42 4.89 -0.27 -2.19
N VAL A 43 4.68 -1.40 -1.52
CA VAL A 43 3.87 -2.49 -2.08
C VAL A 43 2.46 -2.02 -2.39
N GLY A 44 1.87 -1.23 -1.47
CA GLY A 44 0.54 -0.68 -1.69
C GLY A 44 0.47 0.23 -2.90
N LYS A 45 1.48 1.07 -3.10
CA LYS A 45 1.54 1.95 -4.27
C LYS A 45 1.63 1.16 -5.56
N ILE A 46 2.46 0.11 -5.58
CA ILE A 46 2.60 -0.75 -6.75
C ILE A 46 1.28 -1.43 -7.07
N GLN A 47 0.63 -1.98 -6.05
CA GLN A 47 -0.66 -2.67 -6.21
C GLN A 47 -1.75 -1.72 -6.73
N LYS A 48 -1.75 -0.50 -6.23
CA LYS A 48 -2.69 0.52 -6.69
C LYS A 48 -2.47 0.84 -8.17
N LYS A 49 -1.21 0.94 -8.60
CA LYS A 49 -0.90 1.20 -10.00
C LYS A 49 -1.30 0.03 -10.90
N ILE A 50 -1.12 -1.20 -10.43
CA ILE A 50 -1.57 -2.38 -11.17
C ILE A 50 -3.08 -2.32 -11.36
N GLY A 51 -3.83 -1.92 -10.32
CA GLY A 51 -5.27 -1.75 -10.42
C GLY A 51 -5.66 -0.72 -11.46
N GLN A 52 -4.93 0.40 -11.52
CA GLN A 52 -5.18 1.44 -12.52
C GLN A 52 -4.95 0.94 -13.94
N ILE A 53 -3.88 0.16 -14.15
CA ILE A 53 -3.58 -0.43 -15.45
C ILE A 53 -4.69 -1.39 -15.85
N LYS A 54 -5.13 -2.24 -14.93
CA LYS A 54 -6.23 -3.18 -15.19
C LYS A 54 -7.51 -2.44 -15.57
N LYS A 55 -7.76 -1.30 -14.94
CA LYS A 55 -8.95 -0.50 -15.25
C LYS A 55 -8.93 -0.02 -16.70
N VAL A 56 -7.75 0.35 -17.21
CA VAL A 56 -7.62 0.78 -18.62
C VAL A 56 -7.91 -0.39 -19.55
N LEU A 57 -7.51 -1.61 -19.17
CA LEU A 57 -7.70 -2.81 -20.00
C LEU A 57 -9.10 -3.40 -19.91
N GLU A 58 -9.87 -3.01 -18.90
CA GLU A 58 -11.20 -3.58 -18.61
C GLU A 58 -12.35 -2.92 -19.35
N LYS A 59 -12.17 -2.29 -20.38
CA LYS A 59 -13.25 -1.55 -21.06
C LYS A 59 -14.56 -2.30 -21.19
#